data_c253b1c8fbc799f8df8a52bb40ad2a14
#
_entry.id   c253b1c8fbc799f8df8a52bb40ad2a14
#
_cell.length_a   1.000
_cell.length_b   1.000
_cell.length_c   1.000
_cell.angle_alpha   90.00
_cell.angle_beta   90.00
_cell.angle_gamma   90.00
#
_symmetry.space_group_name_H-M   'P 1'
#
loop_
_entity.id
_entity.type
_entity.pdbx_description
1 polymer ?
#
loop_
_entity_poly.entity_id
_entity_poly.type
_entity_poly.pdbx_seq_one_letter_code
_entity_poly.pdbx_strand_id
1 'polypeptide(L)'
;MYVQAGSIITYRDYFYNRIIKQNYRYTIKYEVIIINVYDFDKTIYYNDSTSDFYVFCLKRHPKIAAHFPKTMLAFIKYLLRINTKTQFKEVMYEFLHEVDIEKDLPDFWETHKHKIKPFYIEHKKEDDVIISASPEFLLKPICEITGIKNLMASRVDPKTGKYTGINCHGKEKVRRFNEVYNNAVIDEFYSDAYCDTPLALLAKQSYMVKGDKVSAWKFRRKDNKK
;
A
#
# COMPACT_ATOMS: atom_id res chain seq x y z
N MET A 1 -24.09 16.62 20.53
CA MET A 1 -24.45 15.51 19.64
C MET A 1 -24.25 16.02 18.21
N TYR A 2 -23.05 15.84 17.65
CA TYR A 2 -22.69 16.29 16.30
C TYR A 2 -22.68 15.09 15.38
N VAL A 3 -23.59 15.10 14.41
CA VAL A 3 -23.62 14.12 13.31
C VAL A 3 -22.74 14.66 12.18
N GLN A 4 -21.64 14.01 11.89
CA GLN A 4 -20.86 14.25 10.68
C GLN A 4 -21.59 13.61 9.51
N ALA A 5 -22.26 14.42 8.69
CA ALA A 5 -22.74 13.99 7.38
C ALA A 5 -21.76 14.48 6.31
N GLY A 6 -20.90 13.60 5.84
CA GLY A 6 -20.15 13.79 4.61
C GLY A 6 -21.09 13.64 3.41
N SER A 7 -21.63 14.73 2.90
CA SER A 7 -22.46 14.73 1.70
C SER A 7 -21.59 14.79 0.45
N ILE A 8 -21.70 13.76 -0.40
CA ILE A 8 -21.18 13.75 -1.76
C ILE A 8 -21.98 14.79 -2.56
N ILE A 9 -21.33 15.90 -2.91
CA ILE A 9 -21.93 16.93 -3.78
C ILE A 9 -21.77 16.46 -5.23
N THR A 10 -22.87 16.15 -5.89
CA THR A 10 -22.89 15.78 -7.32
C THR A 10 -22.80 17.03 -8.21
N TYR A 11 -22.41 16.83 -9.48
CA TYR A 11 -22.36 17.90 -10.50
C TYR A 11 -23.69 18.67 -10.65
N ARG A 12 -24.80 18.06 -10.25
CA ARG A 12 -26.14 18.62 -10.22
C ARG A 12 -26.29 19.71 -9.14
N ASP A 13 -25.60 19.54 -8.00
CA ASP A 13 -25.64 20.48 -6.88
C ASP A 13 -24.87 21.77 -7.19
N TYR A 14 -23.86 21.70 -8.08
CA TYR A 14 -23.12 22.87 -8.55
C TYR A 14 -23.99 23.84 -9.36
N PHE A 15 -24.90 23.32 -10.19
CA PHE A 15 -25.83 24.13 -10.98
C PHE A 15 -26.97 24.70 -10.14
N TYR A 16 -27.48 23.95 -9.18
CA TYR A 16 -28.58 24.41 -8.30
C TYR A 16 -28.14 25.60 -7.42
N ASN A 17 -26.91 25.55 -6.90
CA ASN A 17 -26.37 26.65 -6.08
C ASN A 17 -26.06 27.94 -6.86
N ARG A 18 -25.98 27.87 -8.19
CA ARG A 18 -25.79 29.08 -9.02
C ARG A 18 -27.07 29.93 -9.16
N ILE A 19 -28.23 29.34 -8.98
CA ILE A 19 -29.53 30.00 -9.12
C ILE A 19 -29.95 30.70 -7.81
N ILE A 20 -29.50 30.22 -6.66
CA ILE A 20 -29.88 30.78 -5.32
C ILE A 20 -28.92 31.90 -4.87
N LYS A 21 -27.94 32.30 -5.67
CA LYS A 21 -26.85 33.22 -5.32
C LYS A 21 -27.23 34.73 -5.30
N GLN A 22 -28.43 35.12 -4.94
CA GLN A 22 -28.64 36.56 -4.78
C GLN A 22 -28.55 37.11 -3.34
N ASN A 23 -28.49 36.29 -2.26
CA ASN A 23 -28.49 36.87 -0.91
C ASN A 23 -27.65 36.24 0.17
N TYR A 24 -26.86 35.19 -0.11
CA TYR A 24 -25.94 34.64 0.91
C TYR A 24 -24.57 34.26 0.28
N ARG A 25 -23.52 34.98 0.66
CA ARG A 25 -22.13 34.60 0.39
C ARG A 25 -21.74 33.46 1.34
N TYR A 26 -22.02 32.21 0.95
CA TYR A 26 -21.38 31.08 1.61
C TYR A 26 -20.02 30.88 0.95
N THR A 27 -18.95 31.23 1.66
CA THR A 27 -17.62 30.82 1.30
C THR A 27 -17.50 29.35 1.71
N ILE A 28 -17.73 28.40 0.81
CA ILE A 28 -17.40 27.00 1.03
C ILE A 28 -15.88 26.93 1.06
N LYS A 29 -15.31 26.87 2.25
CA LYS A 29 -13.90 26.65 2.47
C LYS A 29 -13.66 25.15 2.23
N TYR A 30 -13.23 24.78 1.03
CA TYR A 30 -12.74 23.43 0.79
C TYR A 30 -11.48 23.25 1.61
N GLU A 31 -11.57 22.46 2.64
CA GLU A 31 -10.40 22.05 3.40
C GLU A 31 -9.63 21.06 2.53
N VAL A 32 -8.49 21.48 2.01
CA VAL A 32 -7.60 20.60 1.22
C VAL A 32 -6.93 19.67 2.21
N ILE A 33 -7.23 18.39 2.11
CA ILE A 33 -6.57 17.36 2.90
C ILE A 33 -5.15 17.21 2.35
N ILE A 34 -4.14 17.42 3.20
CA ILE A 34 -2.72 17.29 2.85
C ILE A 34 -2.19 16.07 3.62
N ILE A 35 -1.69 15.07 2.92
CA ILE A 35 -1.26 13.80 3.51
C ILE A 35 0.09 13.35 2.95
N ASN A 36 0.84 12.60 3.75
CA ASN A 36 1.99 11.87 3.26
C ASN A 36 1.61 10.44 2.90
N VAL A 37 2.27 9.91 1.88
CA VAL A 37 2.01 8.56 1.37
C VAL A 37 3.31 7.77 1.35
N TYR A 38 3.26 6.55 1.86
CA TYR A 38 4.42 5.67 1.94
C TYR A 38 4.11 4.31 1.30
N ASP A 39 5.06 3.77 0.55
CA ASP A 39 5.13 2.34 0.33
C ASP A 39 5.61 1.64 1.61
N PHE A 40 5.40 0.31 1.73
CA PHE A 40 5.74 -0.43 2.95
C PHE A 40 7.10 -1.12 2.86
N ASP A 41 7.22 -2.11 1.97
CA ASP A 41 8.37 -2.99 1.88
C ASP A 41 9.61 -2.25 1.41
N LYS A 42 10.75 -2.42 2.12
CA LYS A 42 12.03 -1.72 1.89
C LYS A 42 11.92 -0.19 1.99
N THR A 43 10.74 0.34 2.23
CA THR A 43 10.48 1.77 2.43
C THR A 43 10.40 2.09 3.91
N ILE A 44 9.31 1.76 4.61
CA ILE A 44 9.18 1.93 6.06
C ILE A 44 9.53 0.65 6.84
N TYR A 45 9.55 -0.48 6.22
CA TYR A 45 10.05 -1.75 6.71
C TYR A 45 11.36 -2.09 6.01
N TYR A 46 12.37 -2.63 6.73
CA TYR A 46 13.70 -2.85 6.16
C TYR A 46 13.71 -3.85 5.00
N ASN A 47 12.91 -4.90 5.10
CA ASN A 47 12.89 -6.02 4.15
C ASN A 47 11.61 -6.02 3.29
N ASP A 48 11.39 -7.11 2.57
CA ASP A 48 10.11 -7.49 1.98
C ASP A 48 9.33 -8.31 3.01
N SER A 49 8.23 -7.78 3.50
CA SER A 49 7.43 -8.37 4.60
C SER A 49 6.86 -9.74 4.22
N THR A 50 6.48 -9.92 2.96
CA THR A 50 5.98 -11.20 2.44
C THR A 50 7.07 -12.27 2.44
N SER A 51 8.28 -11.90 2.04
CA SER A 51 9.43 -12.80 2.04
C SER A 51 9.85 -13.18 3.47
N ASP A 52 9.89 -12.20 4.38
CA ASP A 52 10.21 -12.46 5.78
C ASP A 52 9.16 -13.38 6.43
N PHE A 53 7.86 -13.16 6.14
CA PHE A 53 6.79 -14.02 6.63
C PHE A 53 6.88 -15.44 6.07
N TYR A 54 7.18 -15.59 4.77
CA TYR A 54 7.40 -16.90 4.16
C TYR A 54 8.54 -17.65 4.86
N VAL A 55 9.68 -17.00 5.10
CA VAL A 55 10.83 -17.61 5.77
C VAL A 55 10.51 -17.96 7.23
N PHE A 56 9.77 -17.11 7.92
CA PHE A 56 9.28 -17.37 9.27
C PHE A 56 8.40 -18.63 9.31
N CYS A 57 7.41 -18.70 8.42
CA CYS A 57 6.51 -19.85 8.30
C CYS A 57 7.24 -21.13 7.90
N LEU A 58 8.20 -21.07 6.99
CA LEU A 58 9.00 -22.22 6.56
C LEU A 58 9.77 -22.86 7.72
N LYS A 59 10.30 -22.04 8.65
CA LYS A 59 11.00 -22.54 9.85
C LYS A 59 10.06 -23.24 10.83
N ARG A 60 8.80 -22.80 10.93
CA ARG A 60 7.79 -23.37 11.83
C ARG A 60 7.06 -24.57 11.23
N HIS A 61 6.85 -24.53 9.92
CA HIS A 61 6.09 -25.53 9.16
C HIS A 61 6.95 -26.07 8.00
N PRO A 62 7.87 -27.02 8.25
CA PRO A 62 8.79 -27.53 7.21
C PRO A 62 8.09 -28.14 5.99
N LYS A 63 6.82 -28.53 6.10
CA LYS A 63 5.99 -29.00 4.97
C LYS A 63 5.88 -27.97 3.84
N ILE A 64 6.02 -26.69 4.13
CA ILE A 64 6.06 -25.60 3.14
C ILE A 64 7.14 -25.85 2.09
N ALA A 65 8.26 -26.51 2.45
CA ALA A 65 9.33 -26.83 1.51
C ALA A 65 8.84 -27.66 0.31
N ALA A 66 7.78 -28.46 0.46
CA ALA A 66 7.20 -29.23 -0.63
C ALA A 66 6.62 -28.35 -1.76
N HIS A 67 6.24 -27.10 -1.48
CA HIS A 67 5.76 -26.15 -2.48
C HIS A 67 6.90 -25.52 -3.32
N PHE A 68 8.16 -25.65 -2.87
CA PHE A 68 9.30 -24.98 -3.50
C PHE A 68 9.48 -25.30 -5.00
N PRO A 69 9.40 -26.56 -5.48
CA PRO A 69 9.56 -26.86 -6.91
C PRO A 69 8.51 -26.16 -7.76
N LYS A 70 7.26 -26.13 -7.29
CA LYS A 70 6.13 -25.45 -7.98
C LYS A 70 6.33 -23.94 -8.02
N THR A 71 6.73 -23.34 -6.90
CA THR A 71 7.02 -21.91 -6.79
C THR A 71 8.19 -21.52 -7.69
N MET A 72 9.25 -22.33 -7.74
CA MET A 72 10.39 -22.10 -8.62
C MET A 72 9.99 -22.14 -10.10
N LEU A 73 9.18 -23.11 -10.49
CA LEU A 73 8.67 -23.18 -11.86
C LEU A 73 7.82 -21.96 -12.20
N ALA A 74 6.96 -21.52 -11.29
CA ALA A 74 6.15 -20.32 -11.48
C ALA A 74 7.02 -19.06 -11.59
N PHE A 75 8.11 -18.97 -10.82
CA PHE A 75 9.08 -17.88 -10.90
C PHE A 75 9.80 -17.86 -12.25
N ILE A 76 10.25 -19.01 -12.76
CA ILE A 76 10.86 -19.13 -14.09
C ILE A 76 9.86 -18.67 -15.17
N LYS A 77 8.61 -19.15 -15.12
CA LYS A 77 7.55 -18.70 -16.04
C LYS A 77 7.32 -17.18 -15.98
N TYR A 78 7.40 -16.59 -14.79
CA TYR A 78 7.31 -15.13 -14.62
C TYR A 78 8.51 -14.42 -15.28
N LEU A 79 9.74 -14.89 -15.09
CA LEU A 79 10.93 -14.32 -15.73
C LEU A 79 10.86 -14.41 -17.26
N LEU A 80 10.31 -15.51 -17.79
CA LEU A 80 10.07 -15.73 -19.22
C LEU A 80 8.83 -14.96 -19.75
N ARG A 81 8.16 -14.16 -18.89
CA ARG A 81 6.94 -13.40 -19.22
C ARG A 81 5.74 -14.28 -19.65
N ILE A 82 5.74 -15.56 -19.30
CA ILE A 82 4.62 -16.48 -19.51
C ILE A 82 3.53 -16.22 -18.47
N ASN A 83 3.94 -15.99 -17.22
CA ASN A 83 3.04 -15.67 -16.11
C ASN A 83 3.14 -14.17 -15.77
N THR A 84 2.01 -13.61 -15.32
CA THR A 84 1.98 -12.29 -14.69
C THR A 84 2.59 -12.35 -13.28
N LYS A 85 2.97 -11.18 -12.73
CA LYS A 85 3.43 -11.06 -11.35
C LYS A 85 2.39 -11.58 -10.34
N THR A 86 1.10 -11.34 -10.62
CA THR A 86 -0.01 -11.81 -9.76
C THR A 86 -0.11 -13.33 -9.77
N GLN A 87 -0.07 -13.97 -10.95
CA GLN A 87 -0.08 -15.44 -11.07
C GLN A 87 1.12 -16.09 -10.36
N PHE A 88 2.30 -15.50 -10.48
CA PHE A 88 3.47 -15.99 -9.72
C PHE A 88 3.23 -15.87 -8.21
N LYS A 89 2.76 -14.72 -7.73
CA LYS A 89 2.48 -14.51 -6.30
C LYS A 89 1.42 -15.47 -5.77
N GLU A 90 0.37 -15.76 -6.53
CA GLU A 90 -0.66 -16.72 -6.10
C GLU A 90 -0.11 -18.13 -5.89
N VAL A 91 0.80 -18.58 -6.79
CA VAL A 91 1.50 -19.86 -6.60
C VAL A 91 2.42 -19.81 -5.38
N MET A 92 3.12 -18.69 -5.18
CA MET A 92 3.96 -18.50 -3.99
C MET A 92 3.12 -18.53 -2.70
N TYR A 93 1.93 -17.96 -2.70
CA TYR A 93 1.04 -17.91 -1.53
C TYR A 93 0.35 -19.24 -1.19
N GLU A 94 0.47 -20.28 -2.03
CA GLU A 94 -0.07 -21.60 -1.68
C GLU A 94 0.51 -22.18 -0.38
N PHE A 95 1.68 -21.69 0.08
CA PHE A 95 2.22 -22.06 1.39
C PHE A 95 1.28 -21.72 2.56
N LEU A 96 0.36 -20.77 2.37
CA LEU A 96 -0.61 -20.38 3.39
C LEU A 96 -1.55 -21.53 3.79
N HIS A 97 -1.73 -22.55 2.96
CA HIS A 97 -2.47 -23.76 3.31
C HIS A 97 -1.85 -24.54 4.48
N GLU A 98 -0.56 -24.36 4.75
CA GLU A 98 0.18 -25.02 5.82
C GLU A 98 0.31 -24.13 7.08
N VAL A 99 -0.26 -22.93 7.06
CA VAL A 99 -0.03 -21.89 8.08
C VAL A 99 -1.31 -21.63 8.88
N ASP A 100 -1.17 -21.56 10.18
CA ASP A 100 -2.22 -21.05 11.07
C ASP A 100 -2.06 -19.51 11.20
N ILE A 101 -2.77 -18.78 10.35
CA ILE A 101 -2.67 -17.31 10.29
C ILE A 101 -3.01 -16.66 11.64
N GLU A 102 -3.99 -17.18 12.38
CA GLU A 102 -4.42 -16.60 13.66
C GLU A 102 -3.31 -16.68 14.72
N LYS A 103 -2.48 -17.71 14.63
CA LYS A 103 -1.36 -17.94 15.54
C LYS A 103 -0.03 -17.39 15.00
N ASP A 104 0.28 -17.71 13.73
CA ASP A 104 1.61 -17.45 13.18
C ASP A 104 1.84 -15.96 12.87
N LEU A 105 0.79 -15.24 12.51
CA LEU A 105 0.92 -13.84 12.12
C LEU A 105 1.21 -12.89 13.30
N PRO A 106 0.56 -13.01 14.46
CA PRO A 106 0.95 -12.26 15.66
C PRO A 106 2.39 -12.57 16.09
N ASP A 107 2.79 -13.84 16.13
CA ASP A 107 4.14 -14.26 16.51
C ASP A 107 5.20 -13.72 15.53
N PHE A 108 4.87 -13.68 14.22
CA PHE A 108 5.72 -13.07 13.22
C PHE A 108 5.98 -11.61 13.53
N TRP A 109 4.92 -10.81 13.72
CA TRP A 109 5.09 -9.39 13.97
C TRP A 109 5.73 -9.11 15.33
N GLU A 110 5.47 -9.92 16.37
CA GLU A 110 6.18 -9.76 17.65
C GLU A 110 7.70 -9.82 17.46
N THR A 111 8.18 -10.74 16.60
CA THR A 111 9.60 -10.91 16.33
C THR A 111 10.16 -9.98 15.26
N HIS A 112 9.31 -9.36 14.43
CA HIS A 112 9.74 -8.58 13.25
C HIS A 112 9.37 -7.09 13.32
N LYS A 113 8.55 -6.64 14.27
CA LYS A 113 8.15 -5.23 14.42
C LYS A 113 9.34 -4.26 14.54
N HIS A 114 10.46 -4.73 15.12
CA HIS A 114 11.69 -3.94 15.24
C HIS A 114 12.33 -3.56 13.88
N LYS A 115 11.89 -4.18 12.79
CA LYS A 115 12.32 -3.86 11.42
C LYS A 115 11.57 -2.68 10.80
N ILE A 116 10.63 -2.06 11.51
CA ILE A 116 10.11 -0.75 11.09
C ILE A 116 11.24 0.28 11.27
N LYS A 117 11.49 1.04 10.21
CA LYS A 117 12.62 1.98 10.16
C LYS A 117 12.41 3.17 11.11
N PRO A 118 13.46 3.59 11.84
CA PRO A 118 13.37 4.72 12.76
C PRO A 118 12.87 6.00 12.11
N PHE A 119 13.34 6.33 10.88
CA PHE A 119 12.92 7.55 10.20
C PHE A 119 11.40 7.67 10.05
N TYR A 120 10.69 6.53 9.81
CA TYR A 120 9.24 6.55 9.72
C TYR A 120 8.59 6.80 11.09
N ILE A 121 9.07 6.11 12.12
CA ILE A 121 8.54 6.26 13.50
C ILE A 121 8.70 7.69 14.00
N GLU A 122 9.80 8.35 13.65
CA GLU A 122 10.12 9.73 14.06
C GLU A 122 9.28 10.78 13.30
N HIS A 123 8.91 10.50 12.05
CA HIS A 123 8.24 11.48 11.16
C HIS A 123 6.77 11.17 10.88
N LYS A 124 6.27 9.99 11.31
CA LYS A 124 4.89 9.57 11.03
C LYS A 124 3.86 10.56 11.57
N LYS A 125 2.80 10.75 10.79
CA LYS A 125 1.62 11.53 11.16
C LYS A 125 0.40 10.63 11.26
N GLU A 126 -0.63 11.10 11.95
CA GLU A 126 -1.86 10.33 12.17
C GLU A 126 -2.64 10.04 10.88
N ASP A 127 -2.54 10.94 9.92
CA ASP A 127 -3.20 10.93 8.62
C ASP A 127 -2.35 10.31 7.49
N ASP A 128 -1.13 9.83 7.80
CA ASP A 128 -0.30 9.12 6.83
C ASP A 128 -1.04 7.94 6.20
N VAL A 129 -0.78 7.73 4.91
CA VAL A 129 -1.37 6.63 4.14
C VAL A 129 -0.29 5.65 3.70
N ILE A 130 -0.46 4.39 4.04
CA ILE A 130 0.39 3.31 3.53
C ILE A 130 -0.27 2.68 2.31
N ILE A 131 0.46 2.61 1.18
CA ILE A 131 -0.02 1.96 -0.03
C ILE A 131 0.97 0.88 -0.48
N SER A 132 0.61 -0.40 -0.32
CA SER A 132 1.52 -1.53 -0.53
C SER A 132 0.98 -2.60 -1.47
N ALA A 133 1.89 -3.26 -2.19
CA ALA A 133 1.60 -4.45 -2.98
C ALA A 133 1.61 -5.75 -2.16
N SER A 134 1.96 -5.69 -0.87
CA SER A 134 1.90 -6.82 0.06
C SER A 134 0.45 -7.11 0.50
N PRO A 135 0.16 -8.32 1.00
CA PRO A 135 -1.20 -8.68 1.43
C PRO A 135 -1.70 -7.82 2.57
N GLU A 136 -2.96 -7.37 2.48
CA GLU A 136 -3.60 -6.56 3.52
C GLU A 136 -3.63 -7.30 4.88
N PHE A 137 -3.97 -8.60 4.89
CA PHE A 137 -4.01 -9.38 6.12
C PHE A 137 -2.65 -9.42 6.82
N LEU A 138 -1.54 -9.44 6.03
CA LEU A 138 -0.17 -9.45 6.56
C LEU A 138 0.19 -8.11 7.21
N LEU A 139 -0.19 -6.98 6.58
CA LEU A 139 0.22 -5.66 7.04
C LEU A 139 -0.71 -5.05 8.11
N LYS A 140 -1.97 -5.47 8.16
CA LYS A 140 -2.94 -4.90 9.09
C LYS A 140 -2.49 -4.96 10.57
N PRO A 141 -1.95 -6.09 11.10
CA PRO A 141 -1.53 -6.15 12.50
C PRO A 141 -0.38 -5.20 12.83
N ILE A 142 0.62 -5.05 11.93
CA ILE A 142 1.72 -4.12 12.18
C ILE A 142 1.27 -2.66 12.08
N CYS A 143 0.29 -2.36 11.23
CA CYS A 143 -0.33 -1.05 11.19
C CYS A 143 -1.03 -0.71 12.51
N GLU A 144 -1.76 -1.67 13.09
CA GLU A 144 -2.40 -1.52 14.41
C GLU A 144 -1.36 -1.31 15.52
N ILE A 145 -0.29 -2.13 15.55
CA ILE A 145 0.81 -2.01 16.53
C ILE A 145 1.51 -0.64 16.44
N THR A 146 1.68 -0.12 15.23
CA THR A 146 2.39 1.15 15.00
C THR A 146 1.48 2.37 14.97
N GLY A 147 0.17 2.19 15.12
CA GLY A 147 -0.81 3.28 15.09
C GLY A 147 -1.08 3.87 13.70
N ILE A 148 -0.77 3.13 12.63
CA ILE A 148 -1.09 3.49 11.26
C ILE A 148 -2.59 3.23 11.04
N LYS A 149 -3.35 4.27 10.68
CA LYS A 149 -4.80 4.17 10.51
C LYS A 149 -5.22 3.88 9.06
N ASN A 150 -4.44 4.33 8.09
CA ASN A 150 -4.82 4.31 6.69
C ASN A 150 -3.92 3.34 5.90
N LEU A 151 -4.44 2.15 5.62
CA LEU A 151 -3.76 1.11 4.86
C LEU A 151 -4.53 0.80 3.57
N MET A 152 -3.84 0.87 2.44
CA MET A 152 -4.27 0.36 1.14
C MET A 152 -3.30 -0.72 0.69
N ALA A 153 -3.72 -1.98 0.73
CA ALA A 153 -2.85 -3.11 0.40
C ALA A 153 -3.54 -4.10 -0.54
N SER A 154 -2.80 -5.08 -1.03
CA SER A 154 -3.38 -6.09 -1.91
C SER A 154 -4.34 -7.00 -1.14
N ARG A 155 -5.56 -7.14 -1.65
CA ARG A 155 -6.54 -8.06 -1.06
C ARG A 155 -6.21 -9.49 -1.48
N VAL A 156 -5.72 -10.26 -0.54
CA VAL A 156 -5.39 -11.68 -0.70
C VAL A 156 -6.14 -12.45 0.39
N ASP A 157 -6.82 -13.51 -0.01
CA ASP A 157 -7.46 -14.42 0.93
C ASP A 157 -6.39 -15.22 1.69
N PRO A 158 -6.29 -15.08 3.03
CA PRO A 158 -5.27 -15.74 3.82
C PRO A 158 -5.39 -17.27 3.85
N LYS A 159 -6.57 -17.83 3.53
CA LYS A 159 -6.80 -19.28 3.51
C LYS A 159 -6.38 -19.92 2.17
N THR A 160 -6.59 -19.21 1.07
CA THR A 160 -6.36 -19.76 -0.28
C THR A 160 -5.15 -19.19 -0.98
N GLY A 161 -4.57 -18.08 -0.49
CA GLY A 161 -3.50 -17.36 -1.14
C GLY A 161 -3.91 -16.63 -2.44
N LYS A 162 -5.22 -16.62 -2.76
CA LYS A 162 -5.73 -16.02 -4.00
C LYS A 162 -6.02 -14.54 -3.83
N TYR A 163 -5.77 -13.77 -4.87
CA TYR A 163 -6.18 -12.39 -4.91
C TYR A 163 -7.71 -12.30 -5.03
N THR A 164 -8.34 -11.53 -4.15
CA THR A 164 -9.77 -11.19 -4.20
C THR A 164 -10.01 -9.83 -4.87
N GLY A 165 -8.96 -9.25 -5.44
CA GLY A 165 -8.97 -7.99 -6.15
C GLY A 165 -7.68 -7.81 -6.96
N ILE A 166 -7.51 -6.63 -7.56
CA ILE A 166 -6.31 -6.31 -8.34
C ILE A 166 -5.11 -6.12 -7.39
N ASN A 167 -3.94 -6.62 -7.78
CA ASN A 167 -2.69 -6.40 -7.05
C ASN A 167 -2.37 -4.90 -6.94
N CYS A 168 -2.22 -4.38 -5.73
CA CYS A 168 -1.97 -2.95 -5.44
C CYS A 168 -0.53 -2.54 -5.83
N HIS A 169 -0.26 -2.48 -7.14
CA HIS A 169 1.06 -2.26 -7.69
C HIS A 169 1.02 -1.26 -8.86
N GLY A 170 1.99 -0.34 -8.92
CA GLY A 170 2.11 0.63 -10.00
C GLY A 170 0.87 1.53 -10.13
N LYS A 171 0.25 1.57 -11.31
CA LYS A 171 -0.94 2.41 -11.57
C LYS A 171 -2.15 2.07 -10.68
N GLU A 172 -2.24 0.83 -10.20
CA GLU A 172 -3.32 0.44 -9.29
C GLU A 172 -3.24 1.20 -7.95
N LYS A 173 -2.04 1.52 -7.46
CA LYS A 173 -1.88 2.38 -6.28
C LYS A 173 -2.52 3.74 -6.50
N VAL A 174 -2.32 4.36 -7.68
CA VAL A 174 -2.93 5.65 -8.05
C VAL A 174 -4.46 5.54 -8.09
N ARG A 175 -4.97 4.49 -8.74
CA ARG A 175 -6.42 4.29 -8.85
C ARG A 175 -7.07 4.22 -7.47
N ARG A 176 -6.53 3.38 -6.57
CA ARG A 176 -7.05 3.25 -5.20
C ARG A 176 -6.92 4.52 -4.38
N PHE A 177 -5.79 5.21 -4.51
CA PHE A 177 -5.60 6.49 -3.85
C PHE A 177 -6.69 7.49 -4.26
N ASN A 178 -6.92 7.66 -5.56
CA ASN A 178 -7.91 8.59 -6.08
C ASN A 178 -9.36 8.22 -5.72
N GLU A 179 -9.67 6.93 -5.55
CA GLU A 179 -11.01 6.49 -5.12
C GLU A 179 -11.35 6.91 -3.69
N VAL A 180 -10.34 6.95 -2.81
CA VAL A 180 -10.54 7.29 -1.39
C VAL A 180 -10.24 8.77 -1.13
N TYR A 181 -9.22 9.31 -1.77
CA TYR A 181 -8.66 10.64 -1.51
C TYR A 181 -8.68 11.54 -2.74
N ASN A 182 -9.81 11.57 -3.48
CA ASN A 182 -9.95 12.30 -4.75
C ASN A 182 -9.65 13.81 -4.68
N ASN A 183 -9.75 14.43 -3.50
CA ASN A 183 -9.48 15.84 -3.25
C ASN A 183 -8.26 16.08 -2.35
N ALA A 184 -7.50 15.04 -2.02
CA ALA A 184 -6.30 15.18 -1.21
C ALA A 184 -5.09 15.54 -2.07
N VAL A 185 -4.17 16.29 -1.47
CA VAL A 185 -2.85 16.60 -2.02
C VAL A 185 -1.83 15.73 -1.29
N ILE A 186 -1.08 14.93 -2.04
CA ILE A 186 0.07 14.23 -1.49
C ILE A 186 1.18 15.27 -1.29
N ASP A 187 1.56 15.52 -0.04
CA ASP A 187 2.66 16.40 0.28
C ASP A 187 3.99 15.71 0.00
N GLU A 188 4.20 14.59 0.68
CA GLU A 188 5.40 13.77 0.53
C GLU A 188 5.05 12.33 0.16
N PHE A 189 5.83 11.76 -0.76
CA PHE A 189 5.73 10.37 -1.16
C PHE A 189 7.07 9.65 -1.00
N TYR A 190 7.04 8.47 -0.40
CA TYR A 190 8.22 7.65 -0.15
C TYR A 190 8.06 6.25 -0.72
N SER A 191 9.04 5.77 -1.50
CA SER A 191 9.08 4.38 -2.00
C SER A 191 10.51 3.95 -2.33
N ASP A 192 10.75 2.63 -2.30
CA ASP A 192 12.01 2.02 -2.71
C ASP A 192 12.09 1.73 -4.21
N ALA A 193 10.99 1.85 -4.96
CA ALA A 193 10.88 1.26 -6.29
C ALA A 193 10.30 2.21 -7.36
N TYR A 194 10.98 2.29 -8.50
CA TYR A 194 10.50 3.10 -9.65
C TYR A 194 9.18 2.64 -10.28
N CYS A 195 8.67 1.46 -9.93
CA CYS A 195 7.32 1.07 -10.36
C CYS A 195 6.23 1.96 -9.76
N ASP A 196 6.53 2.69 -8.68
CA ASP A 196 5.65 3.63 -8.01
C ASP A 196 5.76 5.08 -8.53
N THR A 197 6.54 5.31 -9.62
CA THR A 197 6.61 6.61 -10.32
C THR A 197 5.23 7.22 -10.60
N PRO A 198 4.17 6.45 -11.00
CA PRO A 198 2.86 7.04 -11.21
C PRO A 198 2.28 7.75 -9.97
N LEU A 199 2.54 7.23 -8.77
CA LEU A 199 2.11 7.85 -7.51
C LEU A 199 3.05 9.00 -7.11
N ALA A 200 4.37 8.83 -7.34
CA ALA A 200 5.37 9.87 -7.11
C ALA A 200 5.09 11.16 -7.91
N LEU A 201 4.52 11.04 -9.11
CA LEU A 201 4.14 12.19 -9.95
C LEU A 201 2.94 12.99 -9.41
N LEU A 202 2.19 12.45 -8.45
CA LEU A 202 1.06 13.15 -7.82
C LEU A 202 1.48 13.93 -6.57
N ALA A 203 2.65 13.65 -6.01
CA ALA A 203 3.13 14.28 -4.80
C ALA A 203 3.87 15.59 -5.10
N LYS A 204 3.81 16.56 -4.16
CA LYS A 204 4.61 17.78 -4.23
C LYS A 204 6.10 17.45 -4.11
N GLN A 205 6.43 16.53 -3.21
CA GLN A 205 7.80 16.05 -3.02
C GLN A 205 7.80 14.52 -3.01
N SER A 206 8.79 13.92 -3.68
CA SER A 206 8.90 12.46 -3.76
C SER A 206 10.31 12.02 -3.43
N TYR A 207 10.40 10.94 -2.67
CA TYR A 207 11.65 10.43 -2.14
C TYR A 207 11.85 8.95 -2.46
N MET A 208 13.09 8.63 -2.86
CA MET A 208 13.57 7.27 -3.02
C MET A 208 14.25 6.82 -1.73
N VAL A 209 13.79 5.71 -1.18
CA VAL A 209 14.36 5.12 0.03
C VAL A 209 15.21 3.90 -0.34
N LYS A 210 16.48 3.88 0.09
CA LYS A 210 17.40 2.76 -0.11
C LYS A 210 18.17 2.47 1.18
N GLY A 211 17.84 1.36 1.85
CA GLY A 211 18.31 1.13 3.22
C GLY A 211 17.86 2.27 4.13
N ASP A 212 18.82 2.94 4.78
CA ASP A 212 18.55 4.10 5.65
C ASP A 212 18.63 5.44 4.90
N LYS A 213 19.02 5.41 3.62
CA LYS A 213 19.18 6.61 2.84
C LYS A 213 17.88 7.03 2.18
N VAL A 214 17.42 8.23 2.50
CA VAL A 214 16.34 8.95 1.83
C VAL A 214 16.94 9.99 0.89
N SER A 215 16.50 10.02 -0.38
CA SER A 215 16.99 10.95 -1.39
C SER A 215 15.87 11.41 -2.31
N ALA A 216 15.97 12.60 -2.91
CA ALA A 216 14.97 13.07 -3.85
C ALA A 216 14.75 12.09 -5.02
N TRP A 217 13.49 11.93 -5.42
CA TRP A 217 13.11 11.07 -6.55
C TRP A 217 13.71 11.59 -7.86
N LYS A 218 14.35 10.72 -8.62
CA LYS A 218 14.88 11.07 -9.94
C LYS A 218 13.93 10.62 -11.03
N PHE A 219 13.11 11.55 -11.51
CA PHE A 219 12.22 11.28 -12.64
C PHE A 219 13.04 11.09 -13.94
N ARG A 220 12.69 10.08 -14.73
CA ARG A 220 13.29 9.87 -16.04
C ARG A 220 12.59 10.77 -17.07
N ARG A 221 13.27 11.13 -18.17
CA ARG A 221 12.69 11.99 -19.24
C ARG A 221 11.35 11.47 -19.79
N LYS A 222 11.14 10.15 -19.82
CA LYS A 222 9.89 9.54 -20.25
C LYS A 222 8.73 9.67 -19.25
N ASP A 223 9.03 9.90 -17.97
CA ASP A 223 8.03 9.99 -16.90
C ASP A 223 7.34 11.38 -16.92
N ASN A 224 8.00 12.41 -17.48
CA ASN A 224 7.52 13.79 -17.57
C ASN A 224 6.70 14.08 -18.86
N LYS A 225 6.48 13.09 -19.72
CA LYS A 225 5.60 13.24 -20.88
C LYS A 225 4.17 12.85 -20.49
N LYS A 226 3.41 13.83 -20.02
CA LYS A 226 1.94 13.82 -19.98
C LYS A 226 1.38 14.59 -21.14
#